data_c27512bc03cecf92d21736af7e0c5bdf
#
_entry.id   c27512bc03cecf92d21736af7e0c5bdf
#
_cell.length_a   1.000
_cell.length_b   1.000
_cell.length_c   1.000
_cell.angle_alpha   90.00
_cell.angle_beta   90.00
_cell.angle_gamma   90.00
#
_symmetry.space_group_name_H-M   'P 1'
#
loop_
_entity.id
_entity.type
_entity.pdbx_description
1 polymer ?
#
loop_
_entity_poly.entity_id
_entity_poly.type
_entity_poly.pdbx_seq_one_letter_code
_entity_poly.pdbx_strand_id
1 'polypeptide(L)'
;LFNHPTPIASAPGLDAMNINPVDAAAAYRERLIGPMRGLLPESALRSMEEQLSGSCTVEIAAFDEFSGLIGDPAASKDYDHVIFDTAPTGHTLRLMSLAKAWDQFLDSNTSGTSCLGPLAGLEKQRSIYEATVSTLADAAATTLVLVSRPQLAALREAERTAGELRALGVGNQTLVINGTFETKCPDDLTSQALQHRGKAAMTAAASFIGSLPSFIVPLRPINILGIDGLRALLKDDENTAAASFHRTDWTAPEMESLEDLVATIEQQGHGVVMTMGKGGVGKTTVAAAIAVMLARRGHNVHLSTTDPAAHVAQTLAGQVSGLSLSKIDPAAETAVYQQEVMQAQSVGMGEAGRALLEEDLRSPCTEEIAVFRAFAREVAQGTDRFVVLDTAPTGHTLLLLDASEAYQREIERQARSSQPEEVLKLLERLRDPTFTHMLLVTLPEATPVHEAAALQEDLRRARIEPFAWVINQSLLDSGSCDPLLQRREEAEHRYLREVVEKHATRTAWLPWQAEEPTGPDALARLAASGLLARMPGATRQVEDSFADPT
;
A
#
# COMPACT_ATOMS: atom_id res chain seq x y z
N LEU A 1 -16.29 13.66 -4.28
CA LEU A 1 -16.41 12.22 -4.12
C LEU A 1 -17.89 11.85 -4.02
N PHE A 2 -18.30 10.85 -4.78
CA PHE A 2 -19.71 10.47 -4.91
C PHE A 2 -19.97 9.27 -4.00
N ASN A 3 -20.71 9.45 -2.91
CA ASN A 3 -21.04 8.35 -1.96
C ASN A 3 -22.24 7.49 -2.42
N HIS A 4 -22.81 7.81 -3.58
CA HIS A 4 -23.86 7.04 -4.25
C HIS A 4 -23.69 7.16 -5.76
N PRO A 5 -24.23 6.24 -6.57
CA PRO A 5 -24.12 6.29 -8.02
C PRO A 5 -24.55 7.66 -8.55
N THR A 6 -23.62 8.36 -9.18
CA THR A 6 -23.82 9.73 -9.67
C THR A 6 -23.47 9.81 -11.15
N PRO A 7 -24.40 10.28 -12.01
CA PRO A 7 -24.16 10.39 -13.44
C PRO A 7 -23.00 11.34 -13.77
N ILE A 8 -22.13 10.89 -14.67
CA ILE A 8 -21.02 11.70 -15.18
C ILE A 8 -21.47 12.48 -16.40
N ALA A 9 -21.64 13.79 -16.26
CA ALA A 9 -22.21 14.66 -17.31
C ALA A 9 -21.49 14.58 -18.66
N SER A 10 -20.16 14.37 -18.66
CA SER A 10 -19.34 14.25 -19.87
C SER A 10 -19.28 12.83 -20.45
N ALA A 11 -19.95 11.86 -19.82
CA ALA A 11 -20.00 10.46 -20.27
C ALA A 11 -21.41 9.89 -20.04
N PRO A 12 -22.40 10.19 -20.91
CA PRO A 12 -23.75 9.66 -20.78
C PRO A 12 -23.76 8.13 -20.71
N GLY A 13 -24.49 7.58 -19.72
CA GLY A 13 -24.54 6.14 -19.46
C GLY A 13 -23.45 5.64 -18.52
N LEU A 14 -22.61 6.54 -17.97
CA LEU A 14 -21.64 6.24 -16.94
C LEU A 14 -22.04 6.92 -15.63
N ASP A 15 -22.26 6.11 -14.59
CA ASP A 15 -22.35 6.58 -13.22
C ASP A 15 -21.05 6.24 -12.47
N ALA A 16 -20.65 7.08 -11.55
CA ALA A 16 -19.49 6.83 -10.69
C ALA A 16 -19.91 6.89 -9.21
N MET A 17 -19.26 6.05 -8.43
CA MET A 17 -19.43 5.99 -6.98
C MET A 17 -18.08 5.71 -6.31
N ASN A 18 -17.89 6.23 -5.10
CA ASN A 18 -16.75 5.88 -4.25
C ASN A 18 -17.25 5.27 -2.95
N ILE A 19 -16.77 4.10 -2.61
CA ILE A 19 -17.01 3.50 -1.30
C ILE A 19 -16.06 4.16 -0.32
N ASN A 20 -16.60 5.03 0.55
CA ASN A 20 -15.83 5.66 1.62
C ASN A 20 -15.91 4.76 2.86
N PRO A 21 -14.79 4.16 3.31
CA PRO A 21 -14.81 3.25 4.45
C PRO A 21 -15.30 3.88 5.76
N VAL A 22 -15.02 5.16 5.97
CA VAL A 22 -15.43 5.89 7.19
C VAL A 22 -16.95 6.11 7.21
N ASP A 23 -17.52 6.54 6.08
CA ASP A 23 -18.96 6.73 5.95
C ASP A 23 -19.71 5.39 6.01
N ALA A 24 -19.16 4.36 5.38
CA ALA A 24 -19.67 2.99 5.44
C ALA A 24 -19.69 2.48 6.91
N ALA A 25 -18.60 2.69 7.66
CA ALA A 25 -18.52 2.31 9.06
C ALA A 25 -19.52 3.08 9.93
N ALA A 26 -19.75 4.37 9.66
CA ALA A 26 -20.75 5.16 10.36
C ALA A 26 -22.17 4.64 10.10
N ALA A 27 -22.49 4.35 8.82
CA ALA A 27 -23.78 3.77 8.43
C ALA A 27 -23.98 2.36 9.02
N TYR A 28 -22.92 1.54 9.04
CA TYR A 28 -22.93 0.22 9.65
C TYR A 28 -23.25 0.29 11.15
N ARG A 29 -22.55 1.16 11.89
CA ARG A 29 -22.80 1.38 13.32
C ARG A 29 -24.24 1.83 13.59
N GLU A 30 -24.74 2.82 12.83
CA GLU A 30 -26.11 3.32 13.01
C GLU A 30 -27.15 2.23 12.69
N ARG A 31 -26.90 1.39 11.71
CA ARG A 31 -27.77 0.24 11.38
C ARG A 31 -27.88 -0.77 12.53
N LEU A 32 -26.79 -1.01 13.26
CA LEU A 32 -26.76 -1.93 14.40
C LEU A 32 -27.28 -1.30 15.70
N ILE A 33 -26.89 -0.06 15.96
CA ILE A 33 -27.17 0.60 17.25
C ILE A 33 -28.48 1.38 17.20
N GLY A 34 -28.84 1.95 16.05
CA GLY A 34 -30.04 2.78 15.88
C GLY A 34 -31.31 2.14 16.42
N PRO A 35 -31.62 0.86 16.08
CA PRO A 35 -32.80 0.17 16.61
C PRO A 35 -32.80 -0.02 18.13
N MET A 36 -31.63 0.06 18.78
CA MET A 36 -31.48 -0.13 20.23
C MET A 36 -31.52 1.20 21.01
N ARG A 37 -31.49 2.34 20.30
CA ARG A 37 -31.65 3.65 20.91
C ARG A 37 -33.03 3.77 21.56
N GLY A 38 -33.05 4.13 22.84
CA GLY A 38 -34.27 4.18 23.63
C GLY A 38 -34.73 2.85 24.24
N LEU A 39 -34.11 1.72 23.86
CA LEU A 39 -34.37 0.41 24.49
C LEU A 39 -33.30 0.05 25.55
N LEU A 40 -32.06 0.49 25.32
CA LEU A 40 -30.92 0.24 26.21
C LEU A 40 -30.48 1.52 26.94
N PRO A 41 -29.87 1.39 28.12
CA PRO A 41 -29.23 2.51 28.83
C PRO A 41 -28.11 3.13 27.96
N GLU A 42 -27.90 4.44 28.08
CA GLU A 42 -26.85 5.15 27.34
C GLU A 42 -25.43 4.58 27.52
N SER A 43 -25.15 4.02 28.72
CA SER A 43 -23.87 3.39 29.00
C SER A 43 -23.64 2.12 28.17
N ALA A 44 -24.70 1.34 27.93
CA ALA A 44 -24.64 0.16 27.09
C ALA A 44 -24.50 0.53 25.62
N LEU A 45 -25.23 1.57 25.16
CA LEU A 45 -25.11 2.08 23.79
C LEU A 45 -23.69 2.60 23.50
N ARG A 46 -23.10 3.37 24.43
CA ARG A 46 -21.71 3.83 24.30
C ARG A 46 -20.72 2.68 24.24
N SER A 47 -20.89 1.66 25.09
CA SER A 47 -20.03 0.47 25.05
C SER A 47 -20.11 -0.26 23.69
N MET A 48 -21.31 -0.36 23.10
CA MET A 48 -21.47 -0.93 21.75
C MET A 48 -20.86 -0.02 20.67
N GLU A 49 -21.05 1.30 20.74
CA GLU A 49 -20.43 2.25 19.81
C GLU A 49 -18.90 2.15 19.83
N GLU A 50 -18.33 1.95 21.00
CA GLU A 50 -16.89 1.78 21.20
C GLU A 50 -16.39 0.44 20.66
N GLN A 51 -17.09 -0.65 20.89
CA GLN A 51 -16.76 -1.97 20.31
C GLN A 51 -16.78 -1.93 18.78
N LEU A 52 -17.71 -1.17 18.20
CA LEU A 52 -17.86 -0.98 16.76
C LEU A 52 -17.00 0.17 16.20
N SER A 53 -16.05 0.72 16.96
CA SER A 53 -15.16 1.78 16.50
C SER A 53 -13.80 1.30 15.99
N GLY A 54 -13.54 -0.01 16.05
CA GLY A 54 -12.29 -0.62 15.60
C GLY A 54 -12.14 -0.69 14.09
N SER A 55 -10.90 -0.93 13.64
CA SER A 55 -10.54 -1.09 12.21
C SER A 55 -11.32 -2.22 11.53
N CYS A 56 -11.57 -3.34 12.23
CA CYS A 56 -12.41 -4.42 11.75
C CYS A 56 -13.79 -3.95 11.31
N THR A 57 -14.42 -3.03 12.04
CA THR A 57 -15.74 -2.49 11.67
C THR A 57 -15.66 -1.70 10.37
N VAL A 58 -14.58 -0.96 10.15
CA VAL A 58 -14.36 -0.18 8.92
C VAL A 58 -14.21 -1.11 7.72
N GLU A 59 -13.43 -2.19 7.86
CA GLU A 59 -13.24 -3.19 6.80
C GLU A 59 -14.52 -3.94 6.47
N ILE A 60 -15.26 -4.39 7.49
CA ILE A 60 -16.54 -5.10 7.30
C ILE A 60 -17.59 -4.18 6.68
N ALA A 61 -17.65 -2.93 7.10
CA ALA A 61 -18.59 -1.98 6.54
C ALA A 61 -18.30 -1.68 5.06
N ALA A 62 -17.03 -1.52 4.69
CA ALA A 62 -16.63 -1.37 3.29
C ALA A 62 -16.95 -2.64 2.47
N PHE A 63 -16.75 -3.82 3.07
CA PHE A 63 -17.12 -5.09 2.45
C PHE A 63 -18.64 -5.26 2.31
N ASP A 64 -19.42 -4.78 3.26
CA ASP A 64 -20.89 -4.78 3.21
C ASP A 64 -21.39 -3.99 1.98
N GLU A 65 -20.87 -2.77 1.77
CA GLU A 65 -21.20 -1.93 0.62
C GLU A 65 -20.81 -2.61 -0.70
N PHE A 66 -19.59 -3.16 -0.77
CA PHE A 66 -19.12 -3.94 -1.91
C PHE A 66 -20.00 -5.16 -2.18
N SER A 67 -20.32 -5.92 -1.15
CA SER A 67 -21.14 -7.13 -1.24
C SER A 67 -22.57 -6.81 -1.64
N GLY A 68 -23.12 -5.69 -1.15
CA GLY A 68 -24.45 -5.23 -1.54
C GLY A 68 -24.57 -4.94 -3.03
N LEU A 69 -23.52 -4.40 -3.65
CA LEU A 69 -23.50 -4.13 -5.10
C LEU A 69 -23.35 -5.38 -5.97
N ILE A 70 -22.69 -6.41 -5.48
CA ILE A 70 -22.44 -7.67 -6.22
C ILE A 70 -23.51 -8.72 -5.93
N GLY A 71 -23.85 -8.90 -4.65
CA GLY A 71 -24.72 -9.99 -4.18
C GLY A 71 -26.21 -9.68 -4.23
N ASP A 72 -26.59 -8.39 -4.32
CA ASP A 72 -27.98 -7.98 -4.47
C ASP A 72 -28.30 -7.64 -5.93
N PRO A 73 -29.04 -8.50 -6.66
CA PRO A 73 -29.44 -8.22 -8.04
C PRO A 73 -30.26 -6.94 -8.21
N ALA A 74 -30.93 -6.45 -7.14
CA ALA A 74 -31.70 -5.22 -7.21
C ALA A 74 -30.80 -3.97 -7.25
N ALA A 75 -29.61 -4.04 -6.66
CA ALA A 75 -28.66 -2.93 -6.62
C ALA A 75 -27.98 -2.67 -7.98
N SER A 76 -27.80 -3.70 -8.80
CA SER A 76 -27.11 -3.61 -10.10
C SER A 76 -28.03 -3.72 -11.32
N LYS A 77 -29.36 -3.90 -11.14
CA LYS A 77 -30.32 -4.16 -12.21
C LYS A 77 -30.41 -3.10 -13.32
N ASP A 78 -30.05 -1.87 -13.00
CA ASP A 78 -30.13 -0.73 -13.92
C ASP A 78 -28.82 -0.52 -14.71
N TYR A 79 -27.80 -1.40 -14.51
CA TYR A 79 -26.49 -1.35 -15.14
C TYR A 79 -26.23 -2.61 -15.97
N ASP A 80 -25.73 -2.42 -17.20
CA ASP A 80 -25.24 -3.52 -18.04
C ASP A 80 -23.91 -4.07 -17.52
N HIS A 81 -23.07 -3.20 -16.94
CA HIS A 81 -21.76 -3.54 -16.39
C HIS A 81 -21.49 -2.74 -15.11
N VAL A 82 -20.94 -3.42 -14.11
CA VAL A 82 -20.41 -2.80 -12.89
C VAL A 82 -18.91 -3.05 -12.84
N ILE A 83 -18.12 -1.99 -12.76
CA ILE A 83 -16.66 -2.06 -12.73
C ILE A 83 -16.18 -1.62 -11.35
N PHE A 84 -15.47 -2.50 -10.67
CA PHE A 84 -14.83 -2.21 -9.39
C PHE A 84 -13.34 -1.93 -9.61
N ASP A 85 -12.91 -0.69 -9.34
CA ASP A 85 -11.51 -0.36 -9.16
C ASP A 85 -11.12 -0.70 -7.71
N THR A 86 -10.38 -1.77 -7.56
CA THR A 86 -10.06 -2.32 -6.24
C THR A 86 -8.75 -1.75 -5.70
N ALA A 87 -8.64 -1.68 -4.38
CA ALA A 87 -7.38 -1.45 -3.69
C ALA A 87 -6.31 -2.49 -4.10
N PRO A 88 -5.01 -2.24 -3.85
CA PRO A 88 -3.94 -3.18 -4.20
C PRO A 88 -4.22 -4.62 -3.75
N THR A 89 -3.75 -5.57 -4.53
CA THR A 89 -4.08 -7.01 -4.53
C THR A 89 -4.29 -7.68 -3.17
N GLY A 90 -3.45 -7.36 -2.18
CA GLY A 90 -3.58 -7.92 -0.83
C GLY A 90 -4.89 -7.56 -0.12
N HIS A 91 -5.41 -6.36 -0.35
CA HIS A 91 -6.65 -5.91 0.28
C HIS A 91 -7.89 -6.59 -0.34
N THR A 92 -7.92 -6.73 -1.66
CA THR A 92 -9.02 -7.43 -2.35
C THR A 92 -9.07 -8.91 -2.00
N LEU A 93 -7.90 -9.57 -1.94
CA LEU A 93 -7.78 -10.94 -1.46
C LEU A 93 -8.24 -11.08 -0.01
N ARG A 94 -7.90 -10.12 0.84
CA ARG A 94 -8.33 -10.10 2.24
C ARG A 94 -9.85 -9.94 2.34
N LEU A 95 -10.46 -9.03 1.60
CA LEU A 95 -11.92 -8.87 1.58
C LEU A 95 -12.64 -10.16 1.18
N MET A 96 -12.15 -10.86 0.16
CA MET A 96 -12.72 -12.14 -0.28
C MET A 96 -12.46 -13.28 0.72
N SER A 97 -11.28 -13.33 1.34
CA SER A 97 -10.96 -14.30 2.37
C SER A 97 -11.70 -14.02 3.68
N LEU A 98 -11.95 -12.75 4.02
CA LEU A 98 -12.77 -12.35 5.16
C LEU A 98 -14.20 -12.85 5.04
N ALA A 99 -14.84 -12.75 3.86
CA ALA A 99 -16.17 -13.30 3.66
C ALA A 99 -16.24 -14.78 4.01
N LYS A 100 -15.28 -15.56 3.53
CA LYS A 100 -15.17 -16.98 3.82
C LYS A 100 -14.81 -17.27 5.29
N ALA A 101 -13.92 -16.47 5.86
CA ALA A 101 -13.52 -16.60 7.26
C ALA A 101 -14.68 -16.25 8.21
N TRP A 102 -15.45 -15.21 7.89
CA TRP A 102 -16.65 -14.87 8.67
C TRP A 102 -17.74 -15.91 8.54
N ASP A 103 -17.97 -16.48 7.36
CA ASP A 103 -18.92 -17.58 7.17
C ASP A 103 -18.54 -18.81 8.01
N GLN A 104 -17.26 -19.20 7.98
CA GLN A 104 -16.73 -20.28 8.82
C GLN A 104 -16.79 -19.97 10.33
N PHE A 105 -16.52 -18.72 10.70
CA PHE A 105 -16.63 -18.28 12.10
C PHE A 105 -18.08 -18.32 12.57
N LEU A 106 -19.03 -17.85 11.77
CA LEU A 106 -20.46 -17.91 12.10
C LEU A 106 -20.95 -19.35 12.27
N ASP A 107 -20.49 -20.27 11.41
CA ASP A 107 -20.82 -21.70 11.52
C ASP A 107 -20.26 -22.36 12.80
N SER A 108 -19.09 -21.90 13.26
CA SER A 108 -18.39 -22.46 14.43
C SER A 108 -18.69 -21.74 15.75
N ASN A 109 -19.27 -20.53 15.69
CA ASN A 109 -19.54 -19.73 16.87
C ASN A 109 -20.79 -20.19 17.60
N THR A 110 -20.64 -20.60 18.86
CA THR A 110 -21.72 -21.10 19.72
C THR A 110 -22.19 -20.07 20.75
N SER A 111 -21.43 -18.97 20.92
CA SER A 111 -21.70 -17.95 21.95
C SER A 111 -22.74 -16.90 21.54
N GLY A 112 -22.96 -16.72 20.23
CA GLY A 112 -23.85 -15.69 19.69
C GLY A 112 -23.32 -14.26 19.81
N THR A 113 -22.03 -14.09 20.21
CA THR A 113 -21.36 -12.80 20.36
C THR A 113 -19.98 -12.82 19.71
N SER A 114 -19.50 -11.67 19.28
CA SER A 114 -18.15 -11.48 18.71
C SER A 114 -17.60 -10.13 19.11
N CYS A 115 -16.34 -9.85 18.76
CA CYS A 115 -15.73 -8.52 18.88
C CYS A 115 -16.52 -7.40 18.16
N LEU A 116 -17.40 -7.76 17.23
CA LEU A 116 -18.31 -6.86 16.50
C LEU A 116 -19.70 -6.74 17.12
N GLY A 117 -19.91 -7.27 18.32
CA GLY A 117 -21.21 -7.28 18.99
C GLY A 117 -22.07 -8.51 18.66
N PRO A 118 -23.42 -8.40 18.79
CA PRO A 118 -24.31 -9.52 18.55
C PRO A 118 -24.27 -10.02 17.09
N LEU A 119 -24.09 -11.33 16.90
CA LEU A 119 -24.03 -11.96 15.57
C LEU A 119 -25.31 -11.83 14.74
N ALA A 120 -26.45 -11.52 15.36
CA ALA A 120 -27.73 -11.35 14.67
C ALA A 120 -27.73 -10.32 13.54
N GLY A 121 -26.82 -9.34 13.55
CA GLY A 121 -26.59 -8.39 12.47
C GLY A 121 -25.87 -9.03 11.27
N LEU A 122 -24.89 -9.87 11.55
CA LEU A 122 -24.09 -10.58 10.54
C LEU A 122 -24.86 -11.72 9.89
N GLU A 123 -25.73 -12.42 10.62
CA GLU A 123 -26.59 -13.46 10.05
C GLU A 123 -27.53 -12.96 8.96
N LYS A 124 -28.03 -11.72 9.10
CA LYS A 124 -28.86 -11.10 8.05
C LYS A 124 -28.08 -10.81 6.76
N GLN A 125 -26.78 -10.57 6.85
CA GLN A 125 -25.91 -10.31 5.71
C GLN A 125 -25.37 -11.58 5.08
N ARG A 126 -25.46 -12.71 5.77
CA ARG A 126 -24.90 -14.00 5.32
C ARG A 126 -25.34 -14.37 3.90
N SER A 127 -26.63 -14.24 3.58
CA SER A 127 -27.15 -14.56 2.24
C SER A 127 -26.57 -13.66 1.14
N ILE A 128 -26.27 -12.39 1.46
CA ILE A 128 -25.62 -11.44 0.54
C ILE A 128 -24.16 -11.84 0.34
N TYR A 129 -23.46 -12.23 1.40
CA TYR A 129 -22.06 -12.68 1.32
C TYR A 129 -21.92 -13.97 0.52
N GLU A 130 -22.80 -14.97 0.74
CA GLU A 130 -22.86 -16.20 -0.04
C GLU A 130 -23.15 -15.91 -1.52
N ALA A 131 -24.10 -15.02 -1.81
CA ALA A 131 -24.40 -14.59 -3.16
C ALA A 131 -23.21 -13.87 -3.81
N THR A 132 -22.51 -13.01 -3.07
CA THR A 132 -21.30 -12.30 -3.52
C THR A 132 -20.19 -13.28 -3.91
N VAL A 133 -19.88 -14.25 -3.05
CA VAL A 133 -18.86 -15.28 -3.32
C VAL A 133 -19.27 -16.12 -4.54
N SER A 134 -20.54 -16.49 -4.65
CA SER A 134 -21.07 -17.22 -5.81
C SER A 134 -20.95 -16.42 -7.10
N THR A 135 -21.31 -15.13 -7.10
CA THR A 135 -21.23 -14.25 -8.26
C THR A 135 -19.79 -14.03 -8.69
N LEU A 136 -18.86 -13.84 -7.74
CA LEU A 136 -17.43 -13.67 -8.03
C LEU A 136 -16.81 -14.96 -8.61
N ALA A 137 -17.29 -16.12 -8.24
CA ALA A 137 -16.84 -17.41 -8.77
C ALA A 137 -17.49 -17.76 -10.12
N ASP A 138 -18.62 -17.14 -10.48
CA ASP A 138 -19.30 -17.38 -11.75
C ASP A 138 -18.57 -16.69 -12.91
N ALA A 139 -17.98 -17.49 -13.78
CA ALA A 139 -17.25 -17.00 -14.96
C ALA A 139 -18.15 -16.29 -16.00
N ALA A 140 -19.46 -16.47 -15.94
CA ALA A 140 -20.41 -15.77 -16.82
C ALA A 140 -20.76 -14.37 -16.28
N ALA A 141 -20.69 -14.18 -14.97
CA ALA A 141 -21.03 -12.93 -14.30
C ALA A 141 -19.80 -12.05 -14.03
N THR A 142 -18.65 -12.65 -13.70
CA THR A 142 -17.47 -11.93 -13.24
C THR A 142 -16.26 -12.20 -14.12
N THR A 143 -15.59 -11.13 -14.52
CA THR A 143 -14.24 -11.16 -15.11
C THR A 143 -13.28 -10.38 -14.24
N LEU A 144 -12.25 -11.05 -13.75
CA LEU A 144 -11.16 -10.40 -13.01
C LEU A 144 -10.09 -9.91 -13.96
N VAL A 145 -9.81 -8.62 -13.93
CA VAL A 145 -8.76 -8.00 -14.74
C VAL A 145 -7.54 -7.72 -13.87
N LEU A 146 -6.49 -8.50 -14.06
CA LEU A 146 -5.18 -8.28 -13.43
C LEU A 146 -4.41 -7.24 -14.23
N VAL A 147 -4.07 -6.13 -13.62
CA VAL A 147 -3.29 -5.07 -14.27
C VAL A 147 -1.87 -5.07 -13.72
N SER A 148 -0.88 -5.21 -14.59
CA SER A 148 0.54 -5.22 -14.23
C SER A 148 1.34 -4.29 -15.13
N ARG A 149 2.49 -3.83 -14.63
CA ARG A 149 3.51 -3.15 -15.45
C ARG A 149 4.49 -4.19 -16.02
N PRO A 150 5.23 -3.88 -17.12
CA PRO A 150 6.27 -4.75 -17.66
C PRO A 150 7.53 -4.69 -16.77
N GLN A 151 7.38 -5.06 -15.51
CA GLN A 151 8.40 -5.13 -14.47
C GLN A 151 8.31 -6.50 -13.81
N LEU A 152 9.45 -7.16 -13.59
CA LEU A 152 9.47 -8.53 -13.13
C LEU A 152 8.77 -8.72 -11.77
N ALA A 153 9.00 -7.79 -10.84
CA ALA A 153 8.35 -7.82 -9.52
C ALA A 153 6.82 -7.69 -9.64
N ALA A 154 6.32 -6.77 -10.47
CA ALA A 154 4.89 -6.55 -10.68
C ALA A 154 4.23 -7.75 -11.38
N LEU A 155 4.90 -8.38 -12.35
CA LEU A 155 4.38 -9.57 -13.04
C LEU A 155 4.35 -10.79 -12.12
N ARG A 156 5.34 -10.98 -11.25
CA ARG A 156 5.33 -12.04 -10.22
C ARG A 156 4.22 -11.84 -9.20
N GLU A 157 3.99 -10.60 -8.80
CA GLU A 157 2.89 -10.28 -7.89
C GLU A 157 1.52 -10.57 -8.54
N ALA A 158 1.36 -10.22 -9.82
CA ALA A 158 0.15 -10.56 -10.57
C ALA A 158 -0.03 -12.08 -10.71
N GLU A 159 1.05 -12.84 -10.95
CA GLU A 159 1.03 -14.31 -11.00
C GLU A 159 0.61 -14.93 -9.66
N ARG A 160 1.19 -14.46 -8.56
CA ARG A 160 0.84 -14.88 -7.20
C ARG A 160 -0.63 -14.61 -6.92
N THR A 161 -1.09 -13.38 -7.17
CA THR A 161 -2.48 -12.96 -6.99
C THR A 161 -3.45 -13.79 -7.84
N ALA A 162 -3.09 -14.06 -9.10
CA ALA A 162 -3.87 -14.95 -9.97
C ALA A 162 -4.06 -16.34 -9.36
N GLY A 163 -3.00 -16.91 -8.79
CA GLY A 163 -3.03 -18.20 -8.12
C GLY A 163 -3.91 -18.20 -6.88
N GLU A 164 -3.77 -17.21 -6.02
CA GLU A 164 -4.54 -17.07 -4.79
C GLU A 164 -6.03 -16.87 -5.06
N LEU A 165 -6.41 -16.02 -6.02
CA LEU A 165 -7.80 -15.81 -6.41
C LEU A 165 -8.42 -17.05 -7.07
N ARG A 166 -7.64 -17.79 -7.86
CA ARG A 166 -8.09 -19.06 -8.41
C ARG A 166 -8.38 -20.10 -7.33
N ALA A 167 -7.56 -20.13 -6.27
CA ALA A 167 -7.79 -21.00 -5.11
C ALA A 167 -9.08 -20.62 -4.34
N LEU A 168 -9.51 -19.37 -4.42
CA LEU A 168 -10.79 -18.88 -3.87
C LEU A 168 -11.97 -19.12 -4.81
N GLY A 169 -11.75 -19.67 -6.01
CA GLY A 169 -12.81 -19.99 -6.99
C GLY A 169 -12.94 -18.97 -8.13
N VAL A 170 -12.20 -17.86 -8.12
CA VAL A 170 -12.27 -16.82 -9.17
C VAL A 170 -11.37 -17.24 -10.34
N GLY A 171 -11.94 -17.99 -11.27
CA GLY A 171 -11.20 -18.61 -12.37
C GLY A 171 -11.17 -17.81 -13.67
N ASN A 172 -12.15 -16.94 -13.93
CA ASN A 172 -12.20 -16.13 -15.15
C ASN A 172 -11.33 -14.89 -14.99
N GLN A 173 -10.07 -15.01 -15.44
CA GLN A 173 -9.03 -14.00 -15.25
C GLN A 173 -8.46 -13.54 -16.59
N THR A 174 -8.17 -12.25 -16.68
CA THR A 174 -7.53 -11.60 -17.83
C THR A 174 -6.36 -10.75 -17.34
N LEU A 175 -5.26 -10.73 -18.09
CA LEU A 175 -4.08 -9.92 -17.76
C LEU A 175 -3.99 -8.71 -18.69
N VAL A 176 -3.78 -7.53 -18.12
CA VAL A 176 -3.44 -6.30 -18.86
C VAL A 176 -2.02 -5.88 -18.48
N ILE A 177 -1.11 -5.84 -19.46
CA ILE A 177 0.25 -5.34 -19.28
C ILE A 177 0.27 -3.87 -19.70
N ASN A 178 0.30 -2.99 -18.71
CA ASN A 178 0.19 -1.55 -18.91
C ASN A 178 1.57 -0.87 -18.89
N GLY A 179 1.85 -0.05 -19.89
CA GLY A 179 3.06 0.76 -19.97
C GLY A 179 4.22 0.08 -20.71
N THR A 180 3.94 -0.77 -21.71
CA THR A 180 4.99 -1.30 -22.58
C THR A 180 5.60 -0.16 -23.41
N PHE A 181 6.90 -0.22 -23.63
CA PHE A 181 7.64 0.85 -24.29
C PHE A 181 8.52 0.30 -25.40
N GLU A 182 8.53 1.00 -26.53
CA GLU A 182 9.46 0.80 -27.64
C GLU A 182 10.15 2.13 -27.97
N THR A 183 11.49 2.11 -27.95
CA THR A 183 12.27 3.32 -28.21
C THR A 183 12.16 3.75 -29.68
N LYS A 184 12.02 5.06 -29.89
CA LYS A 184 12.15 5.72 -31.21
C LYS A 184 13.52 6.38 -31.37
N CYS A 185 14.41 6.28 -30.37
CA CYS A 185 15.75 6.85 -30.37
C CYS A 185 16.79 5.76 -30.06
N PRO A 186 17.27 5.00 -31.08
CA PRO A 186 18.13 3.83 -30.86
C PRO A 186 19.47 4.14 -30.16
N ASP A 187 19.95 5.38 -30.21
CA ASP A 187 21.21 5.80 -29.58
C ASP A 187 21.03 6.33 -28.15
N ASP A 188 19.81 6.34 -27.65
CA ASP A 188 19.48 6.81 -26.29
C ASP A 188 19.57 5.68 -25.28
N LEU A 189 20.56 5.75 -24.40
CA LEU A 189 20.81 4.73 -23.38
C LEU A 189 19.64 4.59 -22.39
N THR A 190 18.97 5.67 -22.02
CA THR A 190 17.84 5.66 -21.09
C THR A 190 16.65 4.93 -21.71
N SER A 191 16.29 5.27 -22.94
CA SER A 191 15.17 4.65 -23.65
C SER A 191 15.46 3.18 -23.99
N GLN A 192 16.69 2.86 -24.40
CA GLN A 192 17.12 1.47 -24.60
C GLN A 192 17.00 0.64 -23.30
N ALA A 193 17.48 1.17 -22.19
CA ALA A 193 17.41 0.48 -20.90
C ALA A 193 15.95 0.23 -20.47
N LEU A 194 15.07 1.22 -20.66
CA LEU A 194 13.64 1.07 -20.35
C LEU A 194 13.00 -0.04 -21.20
N GLN A 195 13.25 -0.02 -22.51
CA GLN A 195 12.76 -1.06 -23.42
C GLN A 195 13.32 -2.44 -23.06
N HIS A 196 14.62 -2.53 -22.81
CA HIS A 196 15.28 -3.79 -22.48
C HIS A 196 14.73 -4.39 -21.18
N ARG A 197 14.58 -3.58 -20.12
CA ARG A 197 14.00 -4.03 -18.84
C ARG A 197 12.58 -4.56 -19.02
N GLY A 198 11.73 -3.84 -19.77
CA GLY A 198 10.37 -4.30 -20.04
C GLY A 198 10.33 -5.61 -20.81
N LYS A 199 11.12 -5.73 -21.87
CA LYS A 199 11.21 -6.97 -22.68
C LYS A 199 11.77 -8.14 -21.87
N ALA A 200 12.80 -7.92 -21.07
CA ALA A 200 13.38 -8.94 -20.20
C ALA A 200 12.36 -9.44 -19.15
N ALA A 201 11.63 -8.53 -18.50
CA ALA A 201 10.60 -8.86 -17.53
C ALA A 201 9.46 -9.69 -18.15
N MET A 202 8.97 -9.29 -19.33
CA MET A 202 7.93 -10.03 -20.06
C MET A 202 8.44 -11.40 -20.51
N THR A 203 9.69 -11.51 -20.93
CA THR A 203 10.31 -12.80 -21.31
C THR A 203 10.42 -13.73 -20.09
N ALA A 204 10.86 -13.21 -18.96
CA ALA A 204 10.96 -13.98 -17.72
C ALA A 204 9.59 -14.46 -17.18
N ALA A 205 8.51 -13.71 -17.45
CA ALA A 205 7.14 -14.04 -17.08
C ALA A 205 6.32 -14.68 -18.24
N ALA A 206 6.95 -15.09 -19.33
CA ALA A 206 6.26 -15.55 -20.53
C ALA A 206 5.28 -16.71 -20.29
N SER A 207 5.61 -17.63 -19.38
CA SER A 207 4.73 -18.76 -18.99
C SER A 207 3.43 -18.25 -18.34
N PHE A 208 3.53 -17.31 -17.41
CA PHE A 208 2.36 -16.70 -16.79
C PHE A 208 1.53 -15.90 -17.79
N ILE A 209 2.17 -15.04 -18.59
CA ILE A 209 1.50 -14.22 -19.61
C ILE A 209 0.75 -15.12 -20.61
N GLY A 210 1.37 -16.21 -21.05
CA GLY A 210 0.75 -17.18 -21.96
C GLY A 210 -0.35 -18.06 -21.34
N SER A 211 -0.49 -18.06 -20.01
CA SER A 211 -1.51 -18.85 -19.30
C SER A 211 -2.88 -18.16 -19.20
N LEU A 212 -2.96 -16.87 -19.53
CA LEU A 212 -4.18 -16.05 -19.44
C LEU A 212 -4.43 -15.30 -20.75
N PRO A 213 -5.69 -14.98 -21.08
CA PRO A 213 -5.97 -13.95 -22.06
C PRO A 213 -5.25 -12.67 -21.67
N SER A 214 -4.43 -12.11 -22.55
CA SER A 214 -3.59 -10.95 -22.20
C SER A 214 -3.71 -9.83 -23.23
N PHE A 215 -3.72 -8.59 -22.73
CA PHE A 215 -3.76 -7.37 -23.52
C PHE A 215 -2.58 -6.47 -23.18
N ILE A 216 -2.10 -5.76 -24.17
CA ILE A 216 -0.97 -4.84 -24.02
C ILE A 216 -1.47 -3.41 -24.20
N VAL A 217 -1.11 -2.55 -23.25
CA VAL A 217 -1.37 -1.11 -23.31
C VAL A 217 -0.01 -0.40 -23.35
N PRO A 218 0.30 0.34 -24.43
CA PRO A 218 1.57 1.04 -24.54
C PRO A 218 1.67 2.21 -23.54
N LEU A 219 2.91 2.53 -23.16
CA LEU A 219 3.21 3.68 -22.32
C LEU A 219 2.72 4.97 -22.99
N ARG A 220 2.04 5.82 -22.23
CA ARG A 220 1.53 7.09 -22.73
C ARG A 220 2.43 8.25 -22.28
N PRO A 221 2.54 9.30 -23.09
CA PRO A 221 3.43 10.43 -22.82
C PRO A 221 2.95 11.33 -21.66
N ILE A 222 1.67 11.27 -21.33
CA ILE A 222 1.03 12.10 -20.29
C ILE A 222 0.26 11.25 -19.30
N ASN A 223 -0.03 11.81 -18.12
CA ASN A 223 -0.95 11.20 -17.17
C ASN A 223 -2.37 11.21 -17.72
N ILE A 224 -3.04 10.05 -17.66
CA ILE A 224 -4.41 9.89 -18.15
C ILE A 224 -5.36 10.34 -17.05
N LEU A 225 -5.91 11.54 -17.22
CA LEU A 225 -6.84 12.15 -16.27
C LEU A 225 -8.11 12.58 -17.00
N GLY A 226 -9.25 12.37 -16.33
CA GLY A 226 -10.57 12.73 -16.83
C GLY A 226 -11.04 11.88 -18.01
N ILE A 227 -12.28 12.13 -18.43
CA ILE A 227 -12.95 11.32 -19.48
C ILE A 227 -12.25 11.42 -20.83
N ASP A 228 -11.74 12.59 -21.18
CA ASP A 228 -11.05 12.76 -22.47
C ASP A 228 -9.71 12.03 -22.49
N GLY A 229 -8.98 12.01 -21.37
CA GLY A 229 -7.78 11.20 -21.21
C GLY A 229 -8.08 9.70 -21.34
N LEU A 230 -9.17 9.22 -20.71
CA LEU A 230 -9.62 7.83 -20.84
C LEU A 230 -10.04 7.48 -22.27
N ARG A 231 -10.75 8.37 -22.95
CA ARG A 231 -11.08 8.18 -24.37
C ARG A 231 -9.84 8.12 -25.26
N ALA A 232 -8.82 8.93 -24.96
CA ALA A 232 -7.56 8.92 -25.70
C ALA A 232 -6.75 7.62 -25.47
N LEU A 233 -6.92 6.96 -24.32
CA LEU A 233 -6.29 5.66 -24.04
C LEU A 233 -6.73 4.58 -25.02
N LEU A 234 -8.00 4.62 -25.45
CA LEU A 234 -8.62 3.64 -26.34
C LEU A 234 -8.35 3.92 -27.83
N LYS A 235 -7.78 5.08 -28.16
CA LYS A 235 -7.43 5.45 -29.53
C LYS A 235 -5.95 5.16 -29.77
N ASP A 236 -5.67 4.42 -30.84
CA ASP A 236 -4.30 4.19 -31.32
C ASP A 236 -3.65 5.42 -31.97
N ASP A 237 -4.23 6.60 -31.79
CA ASP A 237 -3.74 7.84 -32.39
C ASP A 237 -2.38 8.24 -31.79
N GLU A 238 -1.31 7.87 -32.50
CA GLU A 238 0.04 8.43 -32.27
C GLU A 238 0.04 9.96 -32.36
N ASN A 239 -0.97 10.55 -32.97
CA ASN A 239 -1.11 11.99 -33.23
C ASN A 239 -1.78 12.81 -32.14
N THR A 240 -2.43 12.21 -31.13
CA THR A 240 -2.94 12.97 -29.96
C THR A 240 -1.79 13.57 -29.13
N ALA A 241 -0.57 13.24 -29.48
CA ALA A 241 0.66 13.76 -28.91
C ALA A 241 1.14 15.09 -29.53
N ALA A 242 0.47 15.61 -30.56
CA ALA A 242 0.89 16.81 -31.27
C ALA A 242 0.29 18.12 -30.73
N ALA A 243 -0.37 18.11 -29.57
CA ALA A 243 -0.67 19.36 -28.87
C ALA A 243 0.67 20.03 -28.57
N SER A 244 0.84 21.25 -29.10
CA SER A 244 2.02 22.07 -28.99
C SER A 244 2.54 22.14 -27.55
N PHE A 245 3.56 21.35 -27.27
CA PHE A 245 4.28 21.46 -26.02
C PHE A 245 5.09 22.75 -26.07
N HIS A 246 4.74 23.67 -25.22
CA HIS A 246 5.59 24.81 -24.92
C HIS A 246 6.53 24.34 -23.83
N ARG A 247 7.79 24.18 -24.17
CA ARG A 247 8.84 23.96 -23.18
C ARG A 247 8.77 25.10 -22.19
N THR A 248 8.27 24.83 -21.00
CA THR A 248 8.23 25.84 -19.94
C THR A 248 9.65 26.06 -19.46
N ASP A 249 10.10 27.33 -19.41
CA ASP A 249 11.37 27.70 -18.76
C ASP A 249 11.26 27.47 -17.24
N TRP A 250 11.12 26.20 -16.87
CA TRP A 250 11.06 25.79 -15.47
C TRP A 250 12.44 25.30 -15.01
N THR A 251 12.94 25.92 -13.97
CA THR A 251 14.13 25.45 -13.27
C THR A 251 13.68 24.54 -12.15
N ALA A 252 14.25 23.35 -12.08
CA ALA A 252 13.98 22.43 -10.98
C ALA A 252 14.29 23.11 -9.64
N PRO A 253 13.39 23.01 -8.64
CA PRO A 253 13.70 23.51 -7.31
C PRO A 253 14.88 22.73 -6.72
N GLU A 254 15.54 23.33 -5.75
CA GLU A 254 16.62 22.64 -5.04
C GLU A 254 16.03 21.49 -4.22
N MET A 255 16.45 20.26 -4.53
CA MET A 255 16.03 19.03 -3.84
C MET A 255 17.25 18.34 -3.24
N GLU A 256 17.05 17.73 -2.09
CA GLU A 256 18.08 16.97 -1.38
C GLU A 256 18.33 15.60 -2.06
N SER A 257 19.49 15.01 -1.80
CA SER A 257 19.70 13.59 -2.09
C SER A 257 19.13 12.74 -0.94
N LEU A 258 18.94 11.46 -1.19
CA LEU A 258 18.59 10.53 -0.10
C LEU A 258 19.73 10.46 0.94
N GLU A 259 20.98 10.64 0.51
CA GLU A 259 22.14 10.72 1.36
C GLU A 259 22.09 11.91 2.33
N ASP A 260 21.61 13.08 1.89
CA ASP A 260 21.43 14.27 2.74
C ASP A 260 20.37 14.01 3.83
N LEU A 261 19.26 13.31 3.48
CA LEU A 261 18.26 12.89 4.45
C LEU A 261 18.86 11.94 5.49
N VAL A 262 19.60 10.92 5.04
CA VAL A 262 20.27 9.96 5.93
C VAL A 262 21.27 10.66 6.84
N ALA A 263 22.04 11.62 6.33
CA ALA A 263 22.99 12.41 7.12
C ALA A 263 22.31 13.24 8.24
N THR A 264 21.06 13.63 8.02
CA THR A 264 20.26 14.29 9.07
C THR A 264 19.73 13.28 10.09
N ILE A 265 19.22 12.13 9.63
CA ILE A 265 18.65 11.06 10.47
C ILE A 265 19.74 10.49 11.40
N GLU A 266 20.94 10.23 10.88
CA GLU A 266 22.02 9.61 11.65
C GLU A 266 22.51 10.43 12.84
N GLN A 267 22.27 11.76 12.86
CA GLN A 267 22.67 12.63 13.96
C GLN A 267 22.05 12.21 15.31
N GLN A 268 20.94 11.52 15.29
CA GLN A 268 20.27 11.00 16.49
C GLN A 268 20.94 9.74 17.05
N GLY A 269 21.74 9.03 16.24
CA GLY A 269 22.44 7.79 16.63
C GLY A 269 21.55 6.55 16.74
N HIS A 270 20.24 6.72 16.87
CA HIS A 270 19.22 5.68 16.94
C HIS A 270 17.86 6.25 16.53
N GLY A 271 16.85 5.40 16.36
CA GLY A 271 15.48 5.83 16.04
C GLY A 271 14.81 4.96 14.99
N VAL A 272 13.67 5.43 14.52
CA VAL A 272 12.84 4.73 13.54
C VAL A 272 12.75 5.54 12.26
N VAL A 273 12.93 4.89 11.11
CA VAL A 273 12.66 5.44 9.78
C VAL A 273 11.54 4.63 9.15
N MET A 274 10.48 5.28 8.71
CA MET A 274 9.35 4.60 8.08
C MET A 274 9.14 5.10 6.65
N THR A 275 9.05 4.20 5.68
CA THR A 275 8.68 4.54 4.31
C THR A 275 7.20 4.24 4.08
N MET A 276 6.45 5.27 3.67
CA MET A 276 5.02 5.20 3.42
C MET A 276 4.69 5.68 2.01
N GLY A 277 3.54 5.31 1.48
CA GLY A 277 3.09 5.73 0.15
C GLY A 277 2.33 4.61 -0.59
N LYS A 278 1.84 4.92 -1.78
CA LYS A 278 1.09 4.00 -2.64
C LYS A 278 1.89 2.73 -3.00
N GLY A 279 1.18 1.68 -3.38
CA GLY A 279 1.81 0.47 -3.96
C GLY A 279 2.60 0.79 -5.24
N GLY A 280 3.79 0.19 -5.38
CA GLY A 280 4.62 0.31 -6.58
C GLY A 280 5.46 1.59 -6.70
N VAL A 281 5.46 2.50 -5.71
CA VAL A 281 6.28 3.73 -5.74
C VAL A 281 7.74 3.52 -5.37
N GLY A 282 8.11 2.31 -4.91
CA GLY A 282 9.50 1.96 -4.55
C GLY A 282 9.85 2.13 -3.08
N LYS A 283 8.88 2.06 -2.17
CA LYS A 283 9.09 2.12 -0.71
C LYS A 283 10.18 1.17 -0.24
N THR A 284 10.08 -0.11 -0.62
CA THR A 284 11.04 -1.16 -0.27
C THR A 284 12.46 -0.84 -0.71
N THR A 285 12.62 -0.28 -1.92
CA THR A 285 13.92 0.12 -2.45
C THR A 285 14.51 1.29 -1.66
N VAL A 286 13.69 2.30 -1.34
CA VAL A 286 14.09 3.46 -0.53
C VAL A 286 14.46 3.03 0.89
N ALA A 287 13.63 2.20 1.53
CA ALA A 287 13.92 1.65 2.86
C ALA A 287 15.23 0.85 2.88
N ALA A 288 15.44 -0.03 1.90
CA ALA A 288 16.66 -0.81 1.77
C ALA A 288 17.90 0.08 1.54
N ALA A 289 17.78 1.14 0.70
CA ALA A 289 18.87 2.07 0.46
C ALA A 289 19.26 2.83 1.74
N ILE A 290 18.29 3.31 2.50
CA ILE A 290 18.52 3.98 3.80
C ILE A 290 19.19 3.02 4.78
N ALA A 291 18.68 1.81 4.92
CA ALA A 291 19.22 0.80 5.82
C ALA A 291 20.67 0.43 5.48
N VAL A 292 20.98 0.25 4.19
CA VAL A 292 22.34 -0.02 3.71
C VAL A 292 23.27 1.15 4.01
N MET A 293 22.83 2.40 3.78
CA MET A 293 23.65 3.57 4.05
C MET A 293 23.96 3.73 5.53
N LEU A 294 22.97 3.63 6.41
CA LEU A 294 23.18 3.70 7.86
C LEU A 294 24.12 2.59 8.34
N ALA A 295 23.96 1.37 7.85
CA ALA A 295 24.84 0.25 8.20
C ALA A 295 26.28 0.46 7.70
N ARG A 296 26.49 0.98 6.48
CA ARG A 296 27.82 1.33 5.93
C ARG A 296 28.51 2.46 6.69
N ARG A 297 27.75 3.33 7.32
CA ARG A 297 28.25 4.40 8.21
C ARG A 297 28.54 3.90 9.63
N GLY A 298 28.39 2.58 9.87
CA GLY A 298 28.78 1.92 11.12
C GLY A 298 27.69 1.81 12.17
N HIS A 299 26.43 2.15 11.82
CA HIS A 299 25.30 2.00 12.73
C HIS A 299 24.79 0.56 12.78
N ASN A 300 24.21 0.17 13.92
CA ASN A 300 23.44 -1.06 14.04
C ASN A 300 22.02 -0.81 13.51
N VAL A 301 21.65 -1.51 12.45
CA VAL A 301 20.40 -1.28 11.72
C VAL A 301 19.54 -2.54 11.66
N HIS A 302 18.27 -2.38 11.88
CA HIS A 302 17.26 -3.41 11.68
C HIS A 302 16.26 -2.98 10.61
N LEU A 303 16.19 -3.73 9.51
CA LEU A 303 15.21 -3.51 8.44
C LEU A 303 14.10 -4.53 8.57
N SER A 304 12.88 -4.05 8.78
CA SER A 304 11.68 -4.89 8.87
C SER A 304 10.64 -4.47 7.85
N THR A 305 9.82 -5.40 7.39
CA THR A 305 8.70 -5.11 6.50
C THR A 305 7.39 -5.60 7.08
N THR A 306 6.36 -4.77 6.95
CA THR A 306 4.97 -5.13 7.23
C THR A 306 4.21 -5.54 5.96
N ASP A 307 4.82 -5.38 4.79
CA ASP A 307 4.22 -5.76 3.50
C ASP A 307 4.47 -7.26 3.23
N PRO A 308 3.43 -8.09 3.21
CA PRO A 308 3.59 -9.53 2.93
C PRO A 308 4.13 -9.80 1.53
N ALA A 309 3.96 -8.87 0.59
CA ALA A 309 4.44 -8.95 -0.78
C ALA A 309 5.87 -8.41 -0.96
N ALA A 310 6.44 -7.74 0.06
CA ALA A 310 7.77 -7.15 -0.05
C ALA A 310 8.86 -8.22 -0.19
N HIS A 311 9.73 -7.99 -1.15
CA HIS A 311 10.90 -8.84 -1.44
C HIS A 311 12.21 -8.20 -0.92
N VAL A 312 12.21 -7.71 0.31
CA VAL A 312 13.36 -7.00 0.93
C VAL A 312 14.66 -7.79 0.81
N ALA A 313 14.62 -9.11 1.08
CA ALA A 313 15.79 -9.96 0.96
C ALA A 313 16.33 -10.05 -0.48
N GLN A 314 15.45 -10.01 -1.49
CA GLN A 314 15.84 -10.01 -2.91
C GLN A 314 16.38 -8.63 -3.33
N THR A 315 15.82 -7.55 -2.83
CA THR A 315 16.30 -6.18 -3.07
C THR A 315 17.71 -5.99 -2.49
N LEU A 316 17.97 -6.52 -1.29
CA LEU A 316 19.30 -6.46 -0.69
C LEU A 316 20.30 -7.40 -1.35
N ALA A 317 19.88 -8.56 -1.87
CA ALA A 317 20.69 -9.54 -2.60
C ALA A 317 22.09 -9.79 -2.00
N GLY A 318 22.24 -9.74 -0.68
CA GLY A 318 23.52 -9.91 0.00
C GLY A 318 23.46 -9.59 1.50
N GLN A 319 24.58 -9.80 2.17
CA GLN A 319 24.73 -9.44 3.59
C GLN A 319 25.47 -8.09 3.72
N VAL A 320 24.99 -7.27 4.64
CA VAL A 320 25.64 -6.00 5.02
C VAL A 320 25.99 -6.08 6.51
N SER A 321 27.24 -5.81 6.84
CA SER A 321 27.67 -5.79 8.24
C SER A 321 26.88 -4.75 9.02
N GLY A 322 26.37 -5.11 10.20
CA GLY A 322 25.53 -4.22 11.02
C GLY A 322 24.08 -4.13 10.60
N LEU A 323 23.64 -4.81 9.53
CA LEU A 323 22.24 -4.85 9.07
C LEU A 323 21.61 -6.21 9.37
N SER A 324 20.51 -6.20 10.10
CA SER A 324 19.63 -7.36 10.36
C SER A 324 18.29 -7.20 9.67
N LEU A 325 17.64 -8.31 9.32
CA LEU A 325 16.37 -8.33 8.60
C LEU A 325 15.32 -9.10 9.38
N SER A 326 14.09 -8.62 9.36
CA SER A 326 12.90 -9.36 9.77
C SER A 326 11.74 -9.11 8.81
N LYS A 327 10.69 -9.89 8.98
CA LYS A 327 9.39 -9.70 8.37
C LYS A 327 8.33 -10.00 9.41
N ILE A 328 7.35 -9.14 9.56
CA ILE A 328 6.17 -9.42 10.37
C ILE A 328 5.31 -10.43 9.61
N ASP A 329 5.23 -11.64 10.14
CA ASP A 329 4.38 -12.70 9.59
C ASP A 329 3.07 -12.74 10.37
N PRO A 330 1.93 -12.37 9.77
CA PRO A 330 0.64 -12.30 10.47
C PRO A 330 0.24 -13.62 11.11
N ALA A 331 0.45 -14.74 10.44
CA ALA A 331 0.07 -16.07 10.95
C ALA A 331 0.91 -16.47 12.17
N ALA A 332 2.23 -16.25 12.11
CA ALA A 332 3.13 -16.54 13.21
C ALA A 332 2.84 -15.65 14.43
N GLU A 333 2.62 -14.34 14.21
CA GLU A 333 2.30 -13.39 15.26
C GLU A 333 0.94 -13.68 15.91
N THR A 334 -0.05 -14.09 15.12
CA THR A 334 -1.36 -14.52 15.64
C THR A 334 -1.24 -15.74 16.54
N ALA A 335 -0.47 -16.74 16.13
CA ALA A 335 -0.25 -17.94 16.95
C ALA A 335 0.44 -17.61 18.29
N VAL A 336 1.45 -16.73 18.26
CA VAL A 336 2.12 -16.24 19.50
C VAL A 336 1.14 -15.52 20.40
N TYR A 337 0.37 -14.58 19.85
CA TYR A 337 -0.62 -13.81 20.61
C TYR A 337 -1.68 -14.71 21.23
N GLN A 338 -2.25 -15.65 20.48
CA GLN A 338 -3.23 -16.62 20.98
C GLN A 338 -2.67 -17.42 22.17
N GLN A 339 -1.42 -17.89 22.03
CA GLN A 339 -0.76 -18.64 23.10
C GLN A 339 -0.56 -17.79 24.37
N GLU A 340 -0.10 -16.54 24.23
CA GLU A 340 0.09 -15.62 25.35
C GLU A 340 -1.23 -15.34 26.08
N VAL A 341 -2.30 -15.03 25.34
CA VAL A 341 -3.61 -14.73 25.92
C VAL A 341 -4.18 -15.97 26.62
N MET A 342 -4.09 -17.14 25.99
CA MET A 342 -4.51 -18.39 26.62
C MET A 342 -3.75 -18.68 27.90
N GLN A 343 -2.44 -18.49 27.94
CA GLN A 343 -1.63 -18.69 29.15
C GLN A 343 -1.99 -17.69 30.26
N ALA A 344 -2.21 -16.42 29.90
CA ALA A 344 -2.49 -15.38 30.88
C ALA A 344 -3.92 -15.43 31.46
N GLN A 345 -4.92 -15.69 30.63
CA GLN A 345 -6.32 -15.55 30.99
C GLN A 345 -7.01 -16.87 31.33
N SER A 346 -6.52 -18.02 30.88
CA SER A 346 -7.14 -19.31 31.17
C SER A 346 -6.94 -19.78 32.62
N VAL A 347 -6.10 -19.09 33.37
CA VAL A 347 -5.82 -19.44 34.80
C VAL A 347 -7.06 -19.20 35.64
N GLY A 348 -7.61 -20.28 36.20
CA GLY A 348 -8.83 -20.23 37.03
C GLY A 348 -10.15 -20.33 36.25
N MET A 349 -10.10 -20.39 34.89
CA MET A 349 -11.28 -20.63 34.07
C MET A 349 -11.66 -22.11 34.03
N GLY A 350 -12.97 -22.39 34.08
CA GLY A 350 -13.50 -23.72 33.78
C GLY A 350 -13.40 -24.06 32.31
N GLU A 351 -13.69 -25.31 31.94
CA GLU A 351 -13.60 -25.82 30.56
C GLU A 351 -14.46 -24.99 29.57
N ALA A 352 -15.68 -24.62 29.94
CA ALA A 352 -16.56 -23.77 29.14
C ALA A 352 -15.98 -22.35 28.91
N GLY A 353 -15.34 -21.76 29.90
CA GLY A 353 -14.70 -20.46 29.78
C GLY A 353 -13.47 -20.48 28.86
N ARG A 354 -12.68 -21.57 28.88
CA ARG A 354 -11.57 -21.77 27.96
C ARG A 354 -12.04 -21.93 26.53
N ALA A 355 -13.09 -22.74 26.30
CA ALA A 355 -13.65 -22.93 24.97
C ALA A 355 -14.16 -21.62 24.36
N LEU A 356 -14.79 -20.77 25.18
CA LEU A 356 -15.24 -19.45 24.75
C LEU A 356 -14.07 -18.53 24.39
N LEU A 357 -13.00 -18.52 25.20
CA LEU A 357 -11.80 -17.74 24.92
C LEU A 357 -11.08 -18.23 23.64
N GLU A 358 -10.98 -19.54 23.44
CA GLU A 358 -10.42 -20.11 22.21
C GLU A 358 -11.26 -19.75 20.98
N GLU A 359 -12.57 -19.70 21.11
CA GLU A 359 -13.50 -19.29 20.04
C GLU A 359 -13.29 -17.82 19.68
N ASP A 360 -13.23 -16.94 20.68
CA ASP A 360 -13.01 -15.50 20.48
C ASP A 360 -11.65 -15.21 19.82
N LEU A 361 -10.60 -15.95 20.21
CA LEU A 361 -9.26 -15.85 19.63
C LEU A 361 -9.15 -16.36 18.18
N ARG A 362 -10.17 -17.02 17.63
CA ARG A 362 -10.25 -17.37 16.21
C ARG A 362 -10.82 -16.25 15.34
N SER A 363 -11.29 -15.19 15.98
CA SER A 363 -11.81 -14.00 15.26
C SER A 363 -10.74 -13.41 14.34
N PRO A 364 -11.10 -12.95 13.14
CA PRO A 364 -10.20 -12.21 12.24
C PRO A 364 -9.54 -11.00 12.89
N CYS A 365 -10.21 -10.36 13.86
CA CYS A 365 -9.66 -9.22 14.62
C CYS A 365 -8.41 -9.59 15.43
N THR A 366 -8.24 -10.85 15.80
CA THR A 366 -7.08 -11.34 16.55
C THR A 366 -5.79 -11.19 15.76
N GLU A 367 -5.83 -11.40 14.44
CA GLU A 367 -4.68 -11.19 13.55
C GLU A 367 -4.24 -9.73 13.54
N GLU A 368 -5.20 -8.79 13.48
CA GLU A 368 -4.88 -7.35 13.49
C GLU A 368 -4.19 -6.92 14.79
N ILE A 369 -4.71 -7.40 15.92
CA ILE A 369 -4.11 -7.12 17.24
C ILE A 369 -2.70 -7.69 17.32
N ALA A 370 -2.49 -8.91 16.82
CA ALA A 370 -1.19 -9.56 16.83
C ALA A 370 -0.16 -8.81 15.98
N VAL A 371 -0.53 -8.43 14.76
CA VAL A 371 0.31 -7.63 13.86
C VAL A 371 0.61 -6.25 14.45
N PHE A 372 -0.37 -5.61 15.08
CA PHE A 372 -0.19 -4.32 15.76
C PHE A 372 0.83 -4.42 16.91
N ARG A 373 0.75 -5.46 17.73
CA ARG A 373 1.72 -5.71 18.81
C ARG A 373 3.12 -6.00 18.28
N ALA A 374 3.22 -6.77 17.19
CA ALA A 374 4.49 -7.01 16.51
C ALA A 374 5.11 -5.70 15.99
N PHE A 375 4.31 -4.87 15.35
CA PHE A 375 4.74 -3.54 14.89
C PHE A 375 5.23 -2.66 16.06
N ALA A 376 4.52 -2.63 17.17
CA ALA A 376 4.94 -1.89 18.36
C ALA A 376 6.29 -2.38 18.92
N ARG A 377 6.54 -3.69 18.91
CA ARG A 377 7.84 -4.28 19.27
C ARG A 377 8.96 -3.86 18.33
N GLU A 378 8.69 -3.83 17.02
CA GLU A 378 9.68 -3.35 16.04
C GLU A 378 10.02 -1.87 16.27
N VAL A 379 9.03 -1.01 16.44
CA VAL A 379 9.25 0.42 16.76
C VAL A 379 10.03 0.58 18.06
N ALA A 380 9.78 -0.24 19.07
CA ALA A 380 10.47 -0.18 20.35
C ALA A 380 11.98 -0.43 20.25
N GLN A 381 12.43 -1.25 19.30
CA GLN A 381 13.86 -1.51 19.06
C GLN A 381 14.62 -0.25 18.62
N GLY A 382 13.91 0.78 18.11
CA GLY A 382 14.49 2.08 17.76
C GLY A 382 15.13 2.83 18.93
N THR A 383 14.95 2.39 20.16
CA THR A 383 15.60 2.96 21.34
C THR A 383 17.11 2.69 21.36
N ASP A 384 17.57 1.55 20.83
CA ASP A 384 18.97 1.10 20.94
C ASP A 384 19.71 1.04 19.59
N ARG A 385 19.00 1.15 18.49
CA ARG A 385 19.51 1.05 17.13
C ARG A 385 18.64 1.82 16.15
N PHE A 386 19.05 1.88 14.88
CA PHE A 386 18.13 2.30 13.82
C PHE A 386 17.22 1.15 13.41
N VAL A 387 15.91 1.43 13.34
CA VAL A 387 14.92 0.53 12.76
C VAL A 387 14.36 1.18 11.51
N VAL A 388 14.50 0.52 10.37
CA VAL A 388 13.91 0.95 9.11
C VAL A 388 12.70 0.08 8.83
N LEU A 389 11.52 0.69 8.70
CA LEU A 389 10.26 -0.01 8.48
C LEU A 389 9.76 0.26 7.06
N ASP A 390 9.76 -0.79 6.25
CA ASP A 390 9.08 -0.81 4.96
C ASP A 390 7.61 -1.17 5.18
N THR A 391 6.73 -0.19 4.98
CA THR A 391 5.32 -0.39 5.32
C THR A 391 4.50 -0.90 4.14
N ALA A 392 3.47 -1.69 4.44
CA ALA A 392 2.43 -2.05 3.48
C ALA A 392 1.78 -0.79 2.87
N PRO A 393 1.18 -0.88 1.67
CA PRO A 393 0.50 0.25 1.07
C PRO A 393 -0.55 0.87 1.99
N THR A 394 -0.62 2.17 1.99
CA THR A 394 -1.29 3.18 2.82
C THR A 394 -2.46 2.80 3.76
N GLY A 395 -3.33 1.85 3.38
CA GLY A 395 -4.52 1.54 4.18
C GLY A 395 -4.24 0.85 5.53
N HIS A 396 -3.34 -0.15 5.55
CA HIS A 396 -3.05 -0.92 6.77
C HIS A 396 -2.31 -0.12 7.84
N THR A 397 -1.39 0.74 7.44
CA THR A 397 -0.59 1.51 8.41
C THR A 397 -1.42 2.61 9.06
N LEU A 398 -2.36 3.23 8.33
CA LEU A 398 -3.32 4.18 8.89
C LEU A 398 -4.33 3.50 9.81
N LEU A 399 -4.84 2.33 9.43
CA LEU A 399 -5.69 1.52 10.29
C LEU A 399 -4.97 1.13 11.60
N LEU A 400 -3.67 0.85 11.54
CA LEU A 400 -2.85 0.61 12.73
C LEU A 400 -2.73 1.87 13.60
N LEU A 401 -2.67 3.08 13.01
CA LEU A 401 -2.62 4.34 13.73
C LEU A 401 -3.99 4.71 14.33
N ASP A 402 -5.07 4.56 13.59
CA ASP A 402 -6.44 4.77 14.07
C ASP A 402 -6.83 3.73 15.14
N ALA A 403 -6.45 2.46 14.92
CA ALA A 403 -6.59 1.41 15.91
C ALA A 403 -5.80 1.72 17.18
N SER A 404 -4.63 2.37 17.07
CA SER A 404 -3.83 2.73 18.23
C SER A 404 -4.52 3.78 19.11
N GLU A 405 -5.24 4.75 18.56
CA GLU A 405 -6.02 5.71 19.37
C GLU A 405 -7.25 5.08 20.02
N ALA A 406 -7.97 4.23 19.30
CA ALA A 406 -9.11 3.48 19.85
C ALA A 406 -8.64 2.47 20.90
N TYR A 407 -7.54 1.76 20.62
CA TYR A 407 -6.93 0.79 21.52
C TYR A 407 -6.32 1.45 22.75
N GLN A 408 -5.71 2.64 22.62
CA GLN A 408 -5.18 3.40 23.74
C GLN A 408 -6.31 3.90 24.67
N ARG A 409 -7.44 4.33 24.10
CA ARG A 409 -8.65 4.65 24.88
C ARG A 409 -9.22 3.45 25.64
N GLU A 410 -9.21 2.28 25.03
CA GLU A 410 -9.63 1.02 25.66
C GLU A 410 -8.67 0.59 26.77
N ILE A 411 -7.35 0.71 26.55
CA ILE A 411 -6.31 0.44 27.56
C ILE A 411 -6.43 1.38 28.76
N GLU A 412 -6.74 2.65 28.56
CA GLU A 412 -6.93 3.60 29.66
C GLU A 412 -8.12 3.24 30.56
N ARG A 413 -9.07 2.48 30.03
CA ARG A 413 -10.26 1.99 30.76
C ARG A 413 -10.04 0.64 31.45
N GLN A 414 -9.44 -0.30 30.75
CA GLN A 414 -9.08 -1.60 31.30
C GLN A 414 -7.74 -1.44 32.02
N ALA A 415 -7.77 -1.48 33.35
CA ALA A 415 -6.61 -1.32 34.21
C ALA A 415 -5.23 -1.57 33.57
N ARG A 416 -4.38 -0.54 33.55
CA ARG A 416 -3.02 -0.45 32.97
C ARG A 416 -2.06 -1.63 33.26
N SER A 417 -2.48 -2.67 33.97
CA SER A 417 -1.61 -3.69 34.56
C SER A 417 -1.31 -4.90 33.64
N SER A 418 -1.85 -5.00 32.44
CA SER A 418 -1.70 -6.20 31.59
C SER A 418 -1.16 -5.97 30.17
N GLN A 419 -0.90 -4.73 29.77
CA GLN A 419 -0.44 -4.46 28.41
C GLN A 419 1.07 -4.23 28.32
N PRO A 420 1.75 -4.71 27.23
CA PRO A 420 3.17 -4.46 27.01
C PRO A 420 3.50 -2.97 26.90
N GLU A 421 4.62 -2.54 27.48
CA GLU A 421 5.08 -1.15 27.49
C GLU A 421 5.28 -0.60 26.06
N GLU A 422 5.68 -1.45 25.14
CA GLU A 422 5.92 -1.12 23.74
C GLU A 422 4.64 -0.59 23.08
N VAL A 423 3.50 -1.20 23.38
CA VAL A 423 2.19 -0.80 22.86
C VAL A 423 1.75 0.54 23.48
N LEU A 424 1.94 0.71 24.79
CA LEU A 424 1.57 1.93 25.50
C LEU A 424 2.34 3.16 25.00
N LYS A 425 3.61 2.98 24.62
CA LYS A 425 4.49 4.06 24.14
C LYS A 425 4.50 4.24 22.62
N LEU A 426 3.79 3.41 21.87
CA LEU A 426 3.85 3.42 20.43
C LEU A 426 3.51 4.79 19.83
N LEU A 427 2.36 5.36 20.18
CA LEU A 427 1.92 6.65 19.64
C LEU A 427 2.83 7.81 20.05
N GLU A 428 3.34 7.80 21.27
CA GLU A 428 4.30 8.79 21.75
C GLU A 428 5.56 8.76 20.88
N ARG A 429 6.11 7.55 20.62
CA ARG A 429 7.29 7.35 19.77
C ARG A 429 7.05 7.75 18.32
N LEU A 430 5.89 7.42 17.76
CA LEU A 430 5.56 7.78 16.38
C LEU A 430 5.35 9.29 16.20
N ARG A 431 4.93 10.00 17.24
CA ARG A 431 4.73 11.45 17.26
C ARG A 431 5.99 12.24 17.58
N ASP A 432 7.01 11.59 18.08
CA ASP A 432 8.28 12.24 18.40
C ASP A 432 9.15 12.41 17.13
N PRO A 433 9.31 13.62 16.61
CA PRO A 433 10.08 13.86 15.37
C PRO A 433 11.58 13.64 15.54
N THR A 434 12.06 13.51 16.79
CA THR A 434 13.47 13.18 17.07
C THR A 434 13.71 11.68 17.10
N PHE A 435 12.67 10.89 17.27
CA PHE A 435 12.72 9.43 17.32
C PHE A 435 12.25 8.79 16.02
N THR A 436 11.17 9.30 15.41
CA THR A 436 10.56 8.70 14.21
C THR A 436 10.59 9.65 13.02
N HIS A 437 11.21 9.20 11.94
CA HIS A 437 11.30 9.91 10.66
C HIS A 437 10.40 9.24 9.63
N MET A 438 9.24 9.86 9.38
CA MET A 438 8.27 9.39 8.36
C MET A 438 8.64 9.92 6.99
N LEU A 439 8.87 9.05 6.01
CA LEU A 439 9.18 9.38 4.63
C LEU A 439 8.01 9.03 3.73
N LEU A 440 7.46 10.00 3.03
CA LEU A 440 6.42 9.79 2.03
C LEU A 440 7.07 9.57 0.67
N VAL A 441 7.02 8.34 0.18
CA VAL A 441 7.59 7.96 -1.12
C VAL A 441 6.52 8.06 -2.19
N THR A 442 6.84 8.77 -3.28
CA THR A 442 5.94 8.97 -4.42
C THR A 442 6.67 8.87 -5.75
N LEU A 443 5.91 8.71 -6.83
CA LEU A 443 6.37 8.96 -8.19
C LEU A 443 5.92 10.37 -8.60
N PRO A 444 6.60 11.05 -9.55
CA PRO A 444 6.19 12.35 -10.05
C PRO A 444 4.99 12.25 -11.01
N GLU A 445 3.93 11.60 -10.55
CA GLU A 445 2.70 11.35 -11.30
C GLU A 445 1.47 11.77 -10.47
N ALA A 446 0.36 12.08 -11.15
CA ALA A 446 -0.85 12.60 -10.50
C ALA A 446 -1.34 11.75 -9.32
N THR A 447 -1.64 10.49 -9.57
CA THR A 447 -2.25 9.62 -8.55
C THR A 447 -1.31 9.36 -7.37
N PRO A 448 -0.02 8.99 -7.56
CA PRO A 448 0.89 8.81 -6.42
C PRO A 448 1.07 10.08 -5.58
N VAL A 449 1.17 11.26 -6.19
CA VAL A 449 1.33 12.53 -5.46
C VAL A 449 0.08 12.85 -4.66
N HIS A 450 -1.11 12.76 -5.27
CA HIS A 450 -2.36 13.08 -4.58
C HIS A 450 -2.68 12.08 -3.46
N GLU A 451 -2.37 10.80 -3.63
CA GLU A 451 -2.53 9.81 -2.56
C GLU A 451 -1.52 10.02 -1.42
N ALA A 452 -0.28 10.40 -1.73
CA ALA A 452 0.70 10.75 -0.71
C ALA A 452 0.30 12.03 0.05
N ALA A 453 -0.32 13.01 -0.65
CA ALA A 453 -0.86 14.21 -0.02
C ALA A 453 -2.03 13.88 0.92
N ALA A 454 -2.96 13.02 0.50
CA ALA A 454 -4.04 12.54 1.36
C ALA A 454 -3.49 11.80 2.60
N LEU A 455 -2.50 10.93 2.40
CA LEU A 455 -1.82 10.24 3.50
C LEU A 455 -1.14 11.22 4.48
N GLN A 456 -0.53 12.29 3.97
CA GLN A 456 0.04 13.34 4.81
C GLN A 456 -1.02 14.01 5.68
N GLU A 457 -2.20 14.31 5.14
CA GLU A 457 -3.30 14.89 5.91
C GLU A 457 -3.80 13.93 7.00
N ASP A 458 -3.82 12.62 6.72
CA ASP A 458 -4.19 11.60 7.69
C ASP A 458 -3.15 11.52 8.83
N LEU A 459 -1.86 11.51 8.49
CA LEU A 459 -0.78 11.55 9.48
C LEU A 459 -0.85 12.81 10.35
N ARG A 460 -1.12 13.98 9.75
CA ARG A 460 -1.29 15.25 10.48
C ARG A 460 -2.48 15.21 11.43
N ARG A 461 -3.59 14.58 11.03
CA ARG A 461 -4.73 14.35 11.94
C ARG A 461 -4.33 13.50 13.15
N ALA A 462 -3.47 12.50 12.95
CA ALA A 462 -2.88 11.71 14.03
C ALA A 462 -1.76 12.45 14.79
N ARG A 463 -1.47 13.73 14.48
CA ARG A 463 -0.37 14.56 15.03
C ARG A 463 1.02 13.99 14.72
N ILE A 464 1.18 13.43 13.55
CA ILE A 464 2.45 12.96 13.03
C ILE A 464 2.79 13.82 11.81
N GLU A 465 3.89 14.58 11.88
CA GLU A 465 4.36 15.36 10.74
C GLU A 465 5.38 14.54 9.96
N PRO A 466 5.20 14.35 8.63
CA PRO A 466 6.19 13.68 7.81
C PRO A 466 7.52 14.43 7.81
N PHE A 467 8.62 13.69 7.94
CA PHE A 467 9.96 14.22 7.94
C PHE A 467 10.40 14.75 6.57
N ALA A 468 10.10 13.98 5.50
CA ALA A 468 10.42 14.36 4.13
C ALA A 468 9.53 13.61 3.12
N TRP A 469 9.48 14.16 1.90
CA TRP A 469 9.00 13.47 0.72
C TRP A 469 10.18 12.93 -0.10
N VAL A 470 10.02 11.74 -0.66
CA VAL A 470 10.99 11.12 -1.57
C VAL A 470 10.32 10.91 -2.92
N ILE A 471 10.71 11.72 -3.90
CA ILE A 471 10.23 11.58 -5.27
C ILE A 471 11.14 10.59 -6.00
N ASN A 472 10.62 9.43 -6.32
CA ASN A 472 11.37 8.31 -6.86
C ASN A 472 11.13 8.13 -8.37
N GLN A 473 12.10 7.56 -9.08
CA GLN A 473 12.04 7.20 -10.49
C GLN A 473 11.72 8.37 -11.43
N SER A 474 12.19 9.56 -11.13
CA SER A 474 11.99 10.74 -11.97
C SER A 474 12.86 10.68 -13.22
N LEU A 475 12.30 11.08 -14.35
CA LEU A 475 12.99 11.24 -15.62
C LEU A 475 13.68 12.61 -15.76
N LEU A 476 13.50 13.49 -14.78
CA LEU A 476 14.15 14.81 -14.75
C LEU A 476 15.66 14.64 -14.94
N ASP A 477 16.24 15.42 -15.85
CA ASP A 477 17.66 15.37 -16.23
C ASP A 477 18.13 13.99 -16.77
N SER A 478 17.19 13.18 -17.27
CA SER A 478 17.52 11.89 -17.89
C SER A 478 18.41 12.03 -19.14
N GLY A 479 18.34 13.18 -19.78
CA GLY A 479 19.02 13.47 -21.05
C GLY A 479 18.51 12.62 -22.22
N SER A 480 17.34 12.02 -22.11
CA SER A 480 16.75 11.19 -23.14
C SER A 480 16.39 12.03 -24.38
N CYS A 481 16.69 11.50 -25.59
CA CYS A 481 16.22 12.07 -26.84
C CYS A 481 14.93 11.42 -27.35
N ASP A 482 14.41 10.42 -26.66
CA ASP A 482 13.15 9.78 -27.06
C ASP A 482 11.95 10.71 -26.83
N PRO A 483 11.15 11.00 -27.87
CA PRO A 483 10.07 11.99 -27.77
C PRO A 483 9.02 11.67 -26.72
N LEU A 484 8.77 10.39 -26.43
CA LEU A 484 7.81 9.99 -25.41
C LEU A 484 8.37 10.26 -24.01
N LEU A 485 9.64 9.92 -23.78
CA LEU A 485 10.29 10.14 -22.48
C LEU A 485 10.49 11.63 -22.19
N GLN A 486 10.82 12.44 -23.19
CA GLN A 486 10.90 13.91 -23.04
C GLN A 486 9.55 14.51 -22.61
N ARG A 487 8.45 14.05 -23.19
CA ARG A 487 7.11 14.51 -22.79
C ARG A 487 6.73 14.05 -21.38
N ARG A 488 7.14 12.86 -20.98
CA ARG A 488 6.93 12.38 -19.61
C ARG A 488 7.73 13.20 -18.61
N GLU A 489 9.01 13.47 -18.91
CA GLU A 489 9.84 14.36 -18.11
C GLU A 489 9.18 15.73 -17.92
N GLU A 490 8.69 16.34 -19.01
CA GLU A 490 7.98 17.63 -18.93
C GLU A 490 6.69 17.54 -18.09
N ALA A 491 5.94 16.44 -18.22
CA ALA A 491 4.74 16.22 -17.42
C ALA A 491 5.02 16.05 -15.92
N GLU A 492 6.22 15.58 -15.55
CA GLU A 492 6.66 15.48 -14.15
C GLU A 492 6.83 16.85 -13.50
N HIS A 493 7.25 17.89 -14.23
CA HIS A 493 7.53 19.24 -13.71
C HIS A 493 6.39 19.81 -12.87
N ARG A 494 5.14 19.55 -13.28
CA ARG A 494 3.95 19.98 -12.54
C ARG A 494 3.90 19.35 -11.14
N TYR A 495 4.16 18.04 -11.05
CA TYR A 495 4.03 17.29 -9.80
C TYR A 495 5.25 17.49 -8.89
N LEU A 496 6.44 17.63 -9.47
CA LEU A 496 7.64 18.05 -8.74
C LEU A 496 7.42 19.39 -8.05
N ARG A 497 6.89 20.39 -8.80
CA ARG A 497 6.54 21.70 -8.25
C ARG A 497 5.47 21.59 -7.15
N GLU A 498 4.41 20.82 -7.41
CA GLU A 498 3.32 20.64 -6.47
C GLU A 498 3.81 20.08 -5.14
N VAL A 499 4.68 19.07 -5.16
CA VAL A 499 5.26 18.50 -3.94
C VAL A 499 6.09 19.52 -3.20
N VAL A 500 7.02 20.20 -3.88
CA VAL A 500 7.96 21.12 -3.23
C VAL A 500 7.26 22.38 -2.73
N GLU A 501 6.31 22.95 -3.47
CA GLU A 501 5.68 24.22 -3.11
C GLU A 501 4.51 24.07 -2.14
N LYS A 502 3.81 22.90 -2.14
CA LYS A 502 2.55 22.77 -1.40
C LYS A 502 2.58 21.74 -0.27
N HIS A 503 3.36 20.69 -0.42
CA HIS A 503 3.24 19.54 0.48
C HIS A 503 4.46 19.34 1.37
N ALA A 504 5.65 19.38 0.82
CA ALA A 504 6.87 19.00 1.50
C ALA A 504 7.60 20.19 2.12
N THR A 505 8.10 20.03 3.34
CA THR A 505 9.09 20.92 3.94
C THR A 505 10.53 20.54 3.52
N ARG A 506 10.73 19.25 3.26
CA ARG A 506 11.97 18.66 2.73
C ARG A 506 11.62 17.67 1.64
N THR A 507 12.38 17.71 0.54
CA THR A 507 12.16 16.82 -0.60
C THR A 507 13.48 16.22 -1.04
N ALA A 508 13.55 14.87 -1.06
CA ALA A 508 14.61 14.16 -1.74
C ALA A 508 14.15 13.70 -3.11
N TRP A 509 15.08 13.69 -4.06
CA TRP A 509 14.83 13.29 -5.42
C TRP A 509 15.74 12.13 -5.82
N LEU A 510 15.16 11.10 -6.45
CA LEU A 510 15.84 9.93 -6.95
C LEU A 510 15.56 9.77 -8.45
N PRO A 511 16.59 9.79 -9.29
CA PRO A 511 16.44 9.62 -10.73
C PRO A 511 16.04 8.17 -11.08
N TRP A 512 15.35 8.03 -12.20
CA TRP A 512 15.11 6.72 -12.79
C TRP A 512 16.44 6.02 -13.08
N GLN A 513 16.52 4.74 -12.73
CA GLN A 513 17.74 3.93 -12.89
C GLN A 513 17.59 2.98 -14.09
N ALA A 514 18.64 2.87 -14.90
CA ALA A 514 18.67 1.94 -16.03
C ALA A 514 18.53 0.48 -15.61
N GLU A 515 19.11 0.11 -14.48
CA GLU A 515 18.98 -1.20 -13.85
C GLU A 515 18.20 -1.08 -12.52
N GLU A 516 17.47 -2.11 -12.16
CA GLU A 516 16.84 -2.15 -10.85
C GLU A 516 17.93 -2.16 -9.77
N PRO A 517 17.91 -1.22 -8.82
CA PRO A 517 18.93 -1.15 -7.78
C PRO A 517 18.78 -2.32 -6.81
N THR A 518 19.50 -3.41 -7.10
CA THR A 518 19.58 -4.61 -6.27
C THR A 518 20.99 -4.80 -5.74
N GLY A 519 21.08 -5.20 -4.49
CA GLY A 519 22.35 -5.37 -3.79
C GLY A 519 22.90 -4.10 -3.14
N PRO A 520 23.79 -4.26 -2.14
CA PRO A 520 24.21 -3.15 -1.29
C PRO A 520 24.90 -1.99 -2.03
N ASP A 521 25.66 -2.31 -3.09
CA ASP A 521 26.40 -1.30 -3.86
C ASP A 521 25.48 -0.47 -4.76
N ALA A 522 24.49 -1.11 -5.40
CA ALA A 522 23.53 -0.41 -6.24
C ALA A 522 22.59 0.47 -5.39
N LEU A 523 22.16 -0.01 -4.22
CA LEU A 523 21.35 0.76 -3.28
C LEU A 523 22.11 1.97 -2.72
N ALA A 524 23.39 1.83 -2.41
CA ALA A 524 24.22 2.95 -1.97
C ALA A 524 24.44 3.99 -3.09
N ARG A 525 24.65 3.55 -4.33
CA ARG A 525 24.75 4.46 -5.49
C ARG A 525 23.43 5.20 -5.73
N LEU A 526 22.30 4.52 -5.61
CA LEU A 526 20.99 5.15 -5.71
C LEU A 526 20.84 6.29 -4.71
N ALA A 527 21.21 6.05 -3.45
CA ALA A 527 21.08 7.05 -2.40
C ALA A 527 21.98 8.30 -2.65
N ALA A 528 23.15 8.09 -3.22
CA ALA A 528 24.10 9.17 -3.54
C ALA A 528 23.81 9.88 -4.88
N SER A 529 22.92 9.35 -5.72
CA SER A 529 22.72 9.84 -7.09
C SER A 529 22.18 11.27 -7.18
N GLY A 530 21.56 11.80 -6.14
CA GLY A 530 21.10 13.19 -6.06
C GLY A 530 22.22 14.25 -6.06
N LEU A 531 23.42 13.90 -5.61
CA LEU A 531 24.59 14.81 -5.54
C LEU A 531 25.24 15.06 -6.90
N LEU A 532 25.19 14.08 -7.81
CA LEU A 532 25.84 14.20 -9.13
C LEU A 532 25.14 15.18 -10.07
N ALA A 533 23.84 15.43 -9.88
CA ALA A 533 23.09 16.41 -10.67
C ALA A 533 23.40 17.88 -10.31
N ARG A 534 24.09 18.14 -9.19
CA ARG A 534 24.37 19.48 -8.69
C ARG A 534 25.69 20.10 -9.18
N MET A 535 26.52 19.39 -9.95
CA MET A 535 27.76 19.97 -10.49
C MET A 535 27.51 20.64 -11.85
N PRO A 536 27.41 21.97 -11.96
CA PRO A 536 27.37 22.65 -13.24
C PRO A 536 28.71 22.41 -13.95
N GLY A 537 28.70 21.62 -15.03
CA GLY A 537 29.87 21.39 -15.88
C GLY A 537 30.53 20.01 -15.79
N ALA A 538 29.95 19.03 -15.08
CA ALA A 538 30.39 17.65 -15.18
C ALA A 538 29.91 17.03 -16.50
N THR A 539 30.68 17.22 -17.56
CA THR A 539 30.58 16.41 -18.77
C THR A 539 30.79 14.96 -18.36
N ARG A 540 29.79 14.10 -18.57
CA ARG A 540 29.89 12.66 -18.37
C ARG A 540 31.05 12.12 -19.19
N GLN A 541 32.22 11.94 -18.59
CA GLN A 541 33.20 11.00 -19.08
C GLN A 541 32.75 9.61 -18.64
N VAL A 542 32.11 8.89 -19.56
CA VAL A 542 31.93 7.45 -19.44
C VAL A 542 33.33 6.86 -19.54
N GLU A 543 33.91 6.45 -18.42
CA GLU A 543 35.11 5.61 -18.45
C GLU A 543 34.68 4.24 -19.01
N ASP A 544 35.13 3.99 -20.23
CA ASP A 544 35.17 2.68 -20.86
C ASP A 544 36.01 1.71 -19.98
N SER A 545 35.39 0.95 -19.10
CA SER A 545 36.01 -0.19 -18.44
C SER A 545 35.39 -1.51 -18.92
N PHE A 546 35.42 -1.73 -20.22
CA PHE A 546 35.38 -3.07 -20.77
C PHE A 546 36.77 -3.39 -21.33
N ALA A 547 37.67 -3.77 -20.47
CA ALA A 547 38.88 -4.47 -20.84
C ALA A 547 38.65 -5.97 -20.61
N ASP A 548 38.65 -6.69 -21.69
CA ASP A 548 38.62 -8.12 -21.88
C ASP A 548 39.73 -8.83 -21.04
N PRO A 549 39.45 -9.92 -20.33
CA PRO A 549 40.51 -10.78 -19.82
C PRO A 549 40.75 -11.90 -20.83
N THR A 550 41.90 -11.86 -21.46
CA THR A 550 42.54 -13.02 -22.08
C THR A 550 42.84 -14.08 -21.05
#